data_1c06cab6a754983ac76e2255fd0a1cbf
#
_entry.id   1c06cab6a754983ac76e2255fd0a1cbf
#
_cell.length_a   1.000
_cell.length_b   1.000
_cell.length_c   1.000
_cell.angle_alpha   90.00
_cell.angle_beta   90.00
_cell.angle_gamma   90.00
#
_symmetry.space_group_name_H-M   'P 1'
#
loop_
_entity.id
_entity.type
_entity.pdbx_description
1 polymer ?
#
loop_
_entity_poly.entity_id
_entity_poly.type
_entity_poly.pdbx_seq_one_letter_code
_entity_poly.pdbx_strand_id
1 'polypeptide(L)'
;MFIWESHIEMPSYLQDRLIKSFDHHSRFWNTSNDLFVSQSDDKYIAPITTYNNLSHFTKVEGLLDFYADIVKKMMKEIGMYKRCKYGFELWAQYYNSKTYGHVPHDHFNGSEIISFNHIVKPSKNKCFYFLNDDQEKNYYGKQDSGHFYAWPPWRVHGVDRVEEENTNRLI
;
A
#
# COMPACT_ATOMS: atom_id res chain seq x y z
N MET A 1 -15.21 8.21 -1.80
CA MET A 1 -15.49 8.30 -0.35
C MET A 1 -14.75 7.15 0.32
N PHE A 2 -14.02 7.40 1.42
CA PHE A 2 -13.44 6.33 2.23
C PHE A 2 -14.52 5.68 3.10
N ILE A 3 -14.37 4.36 3.33
CA ILE A 3 -15.19 3.62 4.31
C ILE A 3 -14.70 3.94 5.72
N TRP A 4 -13.39 4.07 5.86
CA TRP A 4 -12.72 4.38 7.11
C TRP A 4 -11.41 5.13 6.87
N GLU A 5 -11.08 6.03 7.77
CA GLU A 5 -9.85 6.82 7.75
C GLU A 5 -9.35 6.97 9.18
N SER A 6 -8.05 6.82 9.38
CA SER A 6 -7.42 7.01 10.68
C SER A 6 -5.97 7.48 10.51
N HIS A 7 -5.40 8.00 11.59
CA HIS A 7 -3.97 8.28 11.67
C HIS A 7 -3.35 7.35 12.70
N ILE A 8 -2.43 6.49 12.24
CA ILE A 8 -1.82 5.43 13.04
C ILE A 8 -0.34 5.38 12.69
N GLU A 9 0.51 5.91 13.54
CA GLU A 9 1.95 5.83 13.33
C GLU A 9 2.46 4.39 13.55
N MET A 10 3.21 3.90 12.59
CA MET A 10 3.93 2.63 12.78
C MET A 10 5.07 2.85 13.76
N PRO A 11 5.20 2.05 14.82
CA PRO A 11 6.34 2.14 15.73
C PRO A 11 7.68 2.08 14.98
N SER A 12 8.62 2.93 15.34
CA SER A 12 9.90 3.06 14.62
C SER A 12 10.64 1.74 14.48
N TYR A 13 10.62 0.90 15.52
CA TYR A 13 11.25 -0.42 15.47
C TYR A 13 10.61 -1.36 14.43
N LEU A 14 9.29 -1.27 14.20
CA LEU A 14 8.61 -2.04 13.15
C LEU A 14 8.92 -1.48 11.76
N GLN A 15 8.94 -0.16 11.63
CA GLN A 15 9.34 0.51 10.40
C GLN A 15 10.76 0.11 9.99
N ASP A 16 11.70 0.14 10.92
CA ASP A 16 13.09 -0.26 10.68
C ASP A 16 13.21 -1.75 10.28
N ARG A 17 12.48 -2.63 10.95
CA ARG A 17 12.43 -4.05 10.59
C ARG A 17 11.85 -4.26 9.19
N LEU A 18 10.77 -3.57 8.88
CA LEU A 18 10.15 -3.63 7.57
C LEU A 18 11.12 -3.14 6.48
N ILE A 19 11.76 -1.98 6.66
CA ILE A 19 12.75 -1.45 5.71
C ILE A 19 13.93 -2.40 5.54
N LYS A 20 14.50 -2.89 6.62
CA LYS A 20 15.59 -3.87 6.57
C LYS A 20 15.20 -5.17 5.88
N SER A 21 13.94 -5.56 5.98
CA SER A 21 13.46 -6.75 5.28
C SER A 21 13.52 -6.57 3.76
N PHE A 22 13.33 -5.36 3.26
CA PHE A 22 13.49 -5.03 1.85
C PHE A 22 14.94 -5.16 1.39
N ASP A 23 15.88 -4.65 2.14
CA ASP A 23 17.31 -4.71 1.78
C ASP A 23 17.84 -6.16 1.75
N HIS A 24 17.35 -6.99 2.67
CA HIS A 24 17.83 -8.37 2.82
C HIS A 24 17.24 -9.34 1.79
N HIS A 25 16.08 -9.03 1.23
CA HIS A 25 15.32 -9.92 0.36
C HIS A 25 15.10 -9.37 -1.05
N SER A 26 15.79 -8.32 -1.45
CA SER A 26 15.66 -7.73 -2.80
C SER A 26 15.81 -8.73 -3.95
N ARG A 27 16.47 -9.87 -3.71
CA ARG A 27 16.61 -10.97 -4.68
C ARG A 27 15.36 -11.84 -4.87
N PHE A 28 14.42 -11.77 -3.95
CA PHE A 28 13.20 -12.61 -3.92
C PHE A 28 11.92 -11.80 -4.19
N TRP A 29 12.05 -10.52 -4.47
CA TRP A 29 10.93 -9.63 -4.67
C TRP A 29 10.48 -9.72 -6.11
N ASN A 30 9.29 -10.25 -6.29
CA ASN A 30 8.71 -10.34 -7.61
C ASN A 30 8.26 -8.95 -8.03
N THR A 31 8.92 -8.41 -9.04
CA THR A 31 8.46 -7.23 -9.74
C THR A 31 7.42 -7.69 -10.75
N SER A 32 6.14 -7.63 -10.40
CA SER A 32 5.08 -7.87 -11.36
C SER A 32 5.03 -6.68 -12.32
N ASN A 33 5.66 -6.83 -13.47
CA ASN A 33 5.71 -5.79 -14.49
C ASN A 33 4.32 -5.43 -15.03
N ASP A 34 3.35 -6.33 -14.91
CA ASP A 34 2.02 -6.17 -15.49
C ASP A 34 1.18 -5.07 -14.79
N LEU A 35 1.51 -4.76 -13.54
CA LEU A 35 0.80 -3.76 -12.73
C LEU A 35 1.51 -2.41 -12.64
N PHE A 36 2.65 -2.25 -13.31
CA PHE A 36 3.43 -1.02 -13.26
C PHE A 36 3.47 -0.34 -14.62
N VAL A 37 3.55 0.99 -14.61
CA VAL A 37 3.65 1.77 -15.86
C VAL A 37 4.93 1.39 -16.55
N SER A 38 4.81 0.66 -17.66
CA SER A 38 5.88 0.45 -18.59
C SER A 38 6.10 1.76 -19.35
N GLN A 39 7.12 2.48 -18.99
CA GLN A 39 7.64 3.53 -19.86
C GLN A 39 8.74 2.90 -20.70
N SER A 40 8.76 3.23 -21.98
CA SER A 40 9.77 2.80 -22.95
C SER A 40 11.19 3.27 -22.64
N ASP A 41 11.40 3.77 -21.46
CA ASP A 41 12.64 4.35 -20.99
C ASP A 41 13.29 3.34 -20.04
N ASP A 42 14.32 2.62 -20.51
CA ASP A 42 15.13 1.64 -19.75
C ASP A 42 15.76 2.20 -18.46
N LYS A 43 15.50 3.48 -18.20
CA LYS A 43 15.98 4.22 -17.03
C LYS A 43 15.29 3.87 -15.73
N TYR A 44 14.08 3.32 -15.77
CA TYR A 44 13.29 3.04 -14.57
C TYR A 44 13.12 1.56 -14.33
N ILE A 45 13.04 1.18 -13.07
CA ILE A 45 12.82 -0.18 -12.61
C ILE A 45 11.43 -0.30 -11.97
N ALA A 46 10.88 -1.52 -11.93
CA ALA A 46 9.65 -1.77 -11.22
C ALA A 46 9.82 -1.50 -9.72
N PRO A 47 8.78 -0.99 -9.04
CA PRO A 47 8.78 -0.87 -7.59
C PRO A 47 8.99 -2.23 -6.93
N ILE A 48 9.64 -2.22 -5.77
CA ILE A 48 9.80 -3.43 -4.97
C ILE A 48 8.45 -3.70 -4.28
N THR A 49 7.91 -4.90 -4.50
CA THR A 49 6.64 -5.30 -3.89
C THR A 49 6.70 -6.69 -3.28
N THR A 50 6.00 -6.90 -2.19
CA THR A 50 5.82 -8.22 -1.57
C THR A 50 4.55 -8.93 -2.00
N TYR A 51 3.79 -8.39 -2.94
CA TYR A 51 2.49 -8.91 -3.36
C TYR A 51 2.50 -10.42 -3.66
N ASN A 52 3.50 -10.92 -4.37
CA ASN A 52 3.64 -12.33 -4.69
C ASN A 52 4.41 -13.15 -3.62
N ASN A 53 4.72 -12.56 -2.48
CA ASN A 53 5.44 -13.21 -1.38
C ASN A 53 4.84 -12.82 -0.03
N LEU A 54 3.56 -13.06 0.15
CA LEU A 54 2.81 -12.70 1.36
C LEU A 54 3.37 -13.35 2.62
N SER A 55 4.01 -14.54 2.48
CA SER A 55 4.67 -15.21 3.60
C SER A 55 5.87 -14.44 4.15
N HIS A 56 6.37 -13.46 3.42
CA HIS A 56 7.50 -12.64 3.86
C HIS A 56 7.18 -11.89 5.15
N PHE A 57 5.97 -11.38 5.30
CA PHE A 57 5.55 -10.62 6.49
C PHE A 57 5.46 -11.46 7.76
N THR A 58 5.32 -12.76 7.66
CA THR A 58 5.38 -13.65 8.83
C THR A 58 6.76 -13.61 9.50
N LYS A 59 7.78 -13.15 8.77
CA LYS A 59 9.17 -13.04 9.25
C LYS A 59 9.49 -11.69 9.88
N VAL A 60 8.60 -10.71 9.73
CA VAL A 60 8.75 -9.40 10.39
C VAL A 60 7.97 -9.44 11.70
N GLU A 61 8.68 -9.81 12.77
CA GLU A 61 8.09 -9.98 14.09
C GLU A 61 7.30 -8.74 14.54
N GLY A 62 6.04 -8.96 14.95
CA GLY A 62 5.12 -7.95 15.43
C GLY A 62 4.35 -7.20 14.34
N LEU A 63 4.69 -7.36 13.06
CA LEU A 63 4.03 -6.62 11.98
C LEU A 63 2.59 -7.08 11.77
N LEU A 64 2.37 -8.39 11.73
CA LEU A 64 1.02 -8.94 11.56
C LEU A 64 0.11 -8.60 12.75
N ASP A 65 0.63 -8.63 13.97
CA ASP A 65 -0.14 -8.27 15.16
C ASP A 65 -0.54 -6.79 15.13
N PHE A 66 0.39 -5.92 14.73
CA PHE A 66 0.12 -4.50 14.55
C PHE A 66 -1.04 -4.26 13.57
N TYR A 67 -1.01 -4.89 12.41
CA TYR A 67 -2.10 -4.73 11.42
C TYR A 67 -3.38 -5.47 11.83
N ALA A 68 -3.30 -6.59 12.53
CA ALA A 68 -4.47 -7.27 13.07
C ALA A 68 -5.25 -6.38 14.04
N ASP A 69 -4.56 -5.63 14.89
CA ASP A 69 -5.19 -4.68 15.82
C ASP A 69 -5.84 -3.51 15.06
N ILE A 70 -5.19 -2.99 14.02
CA ILE A 70 -5.77 -1.92 13.18
C ILE A 70 -7.03 -2.42 12.47
N VAL A 71 -6.97 -3.58 11.81
CA VAL A 71 -8.12 -4.16 11.11
C VAL A 71 -9.26 -4.44 12.08
N LYS A 72 -8.96 -4.97 13.26
CA LYS A 72 -9.95 -5.19 14.31
C LYS A 72 -10.62 -3.90 14.77
N LYS A 73 -9.85 -2.82 14.94
CA LYS A 73 -10.38 -1.48 15.27
C LYS A 73 -11.28 -0.99 14.15
N MET A 74 -10.80 -1.00 12.90
CA MET A 74 -11.59 -0.61 11.73
C MET A 74 -12.91 -1.38 11.66
N MET A 75 -12.87 -2.72 11.73
CA MET A 75 -14.07 -3.57 11.64
C MET A 75 -15.08 -3.29 12.77
N LYS A 76 -14.61 -2.90 13.95
CA LYS A 76 -15.49 -2.46 15.04
C LYS A 76 -16.17 -1.14 14.72
N GLU A 77 -15.41 -0.16 14.27
CA GLU A 77 -15.89 1.21 14.01
C GLU A 77 -16.88 1.26 12.84
N ILE A 78 -16.68 0.44 11.80
CA ILE A 78 -17.64 0.31 10.69
C ILE A 78 -18.81 -0.65 11.00
N GLY A 79 -18.88 -1.22 12.21
CA GLY A 79 -19.98 -2.07 12.67
C GLY A 79 -20.00 -3.50 12.12
N MET A 80 -18.90 -3.99 11.53
CA MET A 80 -18.82 -5.31 10.91
C MET A 80 -18.18 -6.39 11.80
N TYR A 81 -17.53 -6.03 12.88
CA TYR A 81 -16.73 -6.93 13.71
C TYR A 81 -17.45 -8.18 14.20
N LYS A 82 -18.74 -8.08 14.51
CA LYS A 82 -19.56 -9.20 15.01
C LYS A 82 -20.42 -9.87 13.92
N ARG A 83 -20.37 -9.36 12.69
CA ARG A 83 -21.27 -9.77 11.61
C ARG A 83 -20.67 -10.81 10.67
N CYS A 84 -19.36 -10.89 10.60
CA CYS A 84 -18.67 -11.81 9.71
C CYS A 84 -17.35 -12.30 10.33
N LYS A 85 -16.88 -13.45 9.84
CA LYS A 85 -15.48 -13.85 9.99
C LYS A 85 -14.70 -13.18 8.86
N TYR A 86 -13.54 -12.63 9.15
CA TYR A 86 -12.68 -11.99 8.16
C TYR A 86 -11.23 -12.40 8.39
N GLY A 87 -10.48 -12.42 7.32
CA GLY A 87 -9.04 -12.43 7.30
C GLY A 87 -8.53 -11.17 6.59
N PHE A 88 -7.25 -10.97 6.51
CA PHE A 88 -6.64 -9.94 5.70
C PHE A 88 -5.37 -10.46 5.05
N GLU A 89 -5.09 -9.94 3.88
CA GLU A 89 -3.81 -10.07 3.19
C GLU A 89 -3.05 -8.76 3.30
N LEU A 90 -1.75 -8.85 3.42
CA LEU A 90 -0.88 -7.71 3.60
C LEU A 90 0.31 -7.81 2.65
N TRP A 91 0.59 -6.74 1.95
CA TRP A 91 1.82 -6.57 1.19
C TRP A 91 2.33 -5.14 1.33
N ALA A 92 3.59 -4.92 1.05
CA ALA A 92 4.16 -3.59 1.03
C ALA A 92 4.74 -3.28 -0.34
N GLN A 93 4.75 -2.01 -0.68
CA GLN A 93 5.35 -1.49 -1.90
C GLN A 93 6.32 -0.37 -1.54
N TYR A 94 7.50 -0.45 -2.12
CA TYR A 94 8.56 0.51 -1.93
C TYR A 94 8.90 1.21 -3.25
N TYR A 95 8.81 2.53 -3.23
CA TYR A 95 9.02 3.39 -4.39
C TYR A 95 10.16 4.36 -4.12
N ASN A 96 10.93 4.67 -5.17
CA ASN A 96 11.92 5.73 -5.19
C ASN A 96 11.90 6.42 -6.56
N SER A 97 12.78 7.41 -6.78
CA SER A 97 12.83 8.17 -8.04
C SER A 97 13.20 7.33 -9.28
N LYS A 98 13.70 6.13 -9.09
CA LYS A 98 14.04 5.19 -10.18
C LYS A 98 12.94 4.16 -10.45
N THR A 99 11.85 4.18 -9.70
CA THR A 99 10.75 3.24 -9.89
C THR A 99 9.62 3.84 -10.70
N TYR A 100 8.93 2.97 -11.45
CA TYR A 100 7.67 3.35 -12.09
C TYR A 100 6.61 3.64 -11.03
N GLY A 101 5.53 4.29 -11.45
CA GLY A 101 4.29 4.29 -10.70
C GLY A 101 3.55 2.96 -10.80
N HIS A 102 2.39 2.91 -10.22
CA HIS A 102 1.49 1.76 -10.30
C HIS A 102 0.27 2.15 -11.14
N VAL A 103 0.00 1.40 -12.22
CA VAL A 103 -1.14 1.67 -13.11
C VAL A 103 -2.46 1.62 -12.35
N PRO A 104 -3.49 2.33 -12.83
CA PRO A 104 -4.83 2.21 -12.26
C PRO A 104 -5.33 0.77 -12.28
N HIS A 105 -5.80 0.29 -11.13
CA HIS A 105 -6.35 -1.04 -10.93
C HIS A 105 -7.33 -1.03 -9.76
N ASP A 106 -8.08 -2.10 -9.62
CA ASP A 106 -8.90 -2.40 -8.44
C ASP A 106 -8.48 -3.73 -7.81
N HIS A 107 -9.10 -4.07 -6.69
CA HIS A 107 -8.87 -5.33 -5.97
C HIS A 107 -10.10 -6.23 -5.95
N PHE A 108 -11.11 -5.94 -6.78
CA PHE A 108 -12.35 -6.70 -6.76
C PHE A 108 -12.22 -8.02 -7.50
N ASN A 109 -11.96 -9.09 -6.77
CA ASN A 109 -11.93 -10.47 -7.29
C ASN A 109 -13.11 -11.33 -6.78
N GLY A 110 -14.05 -10.72 -6.06
CA GLY A 110 -15.26 -11.38 -5.56
C GLY A 110 -15.20 -11.83 -4.10
N SER A 111 -14.05 -11.78 -3.45
CA SER A 111 -13.89 -12.15 -2.03
C SER A 111 -13.52 -10.98 -1.12
N GLU A 112 -12.87 -9.98 -1.66
CA GLU A 112 -12.51 -8.77 -0.94
C GLU A 112 -13.72 -7.91 -0.67
N ILE A 113 -13.84 -7.45 0.57
CA ILE A 113 -14.91 -6.54 1.00
C ILE A 113 -14.40 -5.12 1.27
N ILE A 114 -13.13 -4.99 1.59
CA ILE A 114 -12.47 -3.72 1.91
C ILE A 114 -11.02 -3.81 1.43
N SER A 115 -10.57 -2.79 0.70
CA SER A 115 -9.16 -2.53 0.45
C SER A 115 -8.67 -1.43 1.37
N PHE A 116 -7.40 -1.47 1.75
CA PHE A 116 -6.80 -0.43 2.57
C PHE A 116 -5.36 -0.13 2.17
N ASN A 117 -4.90 1.04 2.59
CA ASN A 117 -3.54 1.51 2.41
C ASN A 117 -3.06 2.21 3.68
N HIS A 118 -1.84 1.94 4.10
CA HIS A 118 -1.17 2.62 5.19
C HIS A 118 0.10 3.31 4.68
N ILE A 119 0.17 4.62 4.78
CA ILE A 119 1.34 5.38 4.39
C ILE A 119 2.35 5.34 5.54
N VAL A 120 3.32 4.45 5.44
CA VAL A 120 4.37 4.28 6.46
C VAL A 120 5.46 5.33 6.28
N LYS A 121 5.88 5.58 5.02
CA LYS A 121 6.84 6.60 4.67
C LYS A 121 6.35 7.38 3.46
N PRO A 122 6.00 8.64 3.59
CA PRO A 122 5.47 9.45 2.50
C PRO A 122 6.55 9.91 1.53
N SER A 123 6.16 10.24 0.30
CA SER A 123 6.88 11.16 -0.58
C SER A 123 6.43 12.60 -0.31
N LYS A 124 7.20 13.59 -0.76
CA LYS A 124 6.79 15.00 -0.66
C LYS A 124 5.55 15.28 -1.48
N ASN A 125 5.48 14.69 -2.70
CA ASN A 125 4.33 14.81 -3.58
C ASN A 125 3.27 13.77 -3.19
N LYS A 126 2.00 14.14 -3.38
CA LYS A 126 0.92 13.17 -3.37
C LYS A 126 1.05 12.30 -4.62
N CYS A 127 1.27 11.01 -4.43
CA CYS A 127 1.42 10.05 -5.52
C CYS A 127 0.24 9.08 -5.63
N PHE A 128 -0.41 8.76 -4.52
CA PHE A 128 -1.56 7.86 -4.50
C PHE A 128 -2.82 8.62 -4.92
N TYR A 129 -3.55 8.06 -5.88
CA TYR A 129 -4.76 8.65 -6.43
C TYR A 129 -5.86 7.61 -6.66
N PHE A 130 -7.09 8.09 -6.73
CA PHE A 130 -8.22 7.36 -7.26
C PHE A 130 -8.61 7.95 -8.62
N LEU A 131 -9.18 7.13 -9.50
CA LEU A 131 -9.88 7.64 -10.66
C LEU A 131 -11.31 8.04 -10.27
N ASN A 132 -11.77 9.17 -10.81
CA ASN A 132 -13.18 9.55 -10.79
C ASN A 132 -13.93 8.92 -11.98
N ASP A 133 -15.22 9.21 -12.11
CA ASP A 133 -16.06 8.67 -13.19
C ASP A 133 -15.61 9.16 -14.59
N ASP A 134 -14.96 10.33 -14.66
CA ASP A 134 -14.38 10.89 -15.89
C ASP A 134 -12.97 10.37 -16.19
N GLN A 135 -12.48 9.38 -15.43
CA GLN A 135 -11.13 8.81 -15.51
C GLN A 135 -10.00 9.80 -15.16
N GLU A 136 -10.32 10.88 -14.49
CA GLU A 136 -9.33 11.84 -14.01
C GLU A 136 -8.74 11.40 -12.66
N LYS A 137 -7.47 11.71 -12.44
CA LYS A 137 -6.77 11.42 -11.19
C LYS A 137 -7.21 12.37 -10.08
N ASN A 138 -7.64 11.80 -8.98
CA ASN A 138 -7.95 12.54 -7.77
C ASN A 138 -7.02 12.10 -6.62
N TYR A 139 -6.11 12.99 -6.23
CA TYR A 139 -5.13 12.75 -5.16
C TYR A 139 -5.76 13.01 -3.79
N TYR A 140 -6.54 12.06 -3.36
CA TYR A 140 -7.33 12.16 -2.15
C TYR A 140 -6.50 12.24 -0.89
N GLY A 141 -7.06 12.99 0.07
CA GLY A 141 -6.67 12.96 1.47
C GLY A 141 -5.27 13.51 1.75
N LYS A 142 -4.86 13.34 2.96
CA LYS A 142 -3.50 13.56 3.42
C LYS A 142 -2.67 12.32 3.08
N GLN A 143 -1.47 12.50 2.58
CA GLN A 143 -0.56 11.39 2.28
C GLN A 143 0.71 11.48 3.15
N ASP A 144 0.54 11.90 4.39
CA ASP A 144 1.60 11.98 5.40
C ASP A 144 1.80 10.62 6.08
N SER A 145 2.92 10.46 6.80
CA SER A 145 3.16 9.26 7.63
C SER A 145 1.98 8.97 8.57
N GLY A 146 1.68 7.71 8.77
CA GLY A 146 0.61 7.24 9.65
C GLY A 146 -0.80 7.31 9.07
N HIS A 147 -1.01 7.93 7.89
CA HIS A 147 -2.34 7.93 7.30
C HIS A 147 -2.73 6.54 6.80
N PHE A 148 -3.90 6.11 7.26
CA PHE A 148 -4.51 4.83 6.92
C PHE A 148 -5.89 5.07 6.31
N TYR A 149 -6.10 4.53 5.13
CA TYR A 149 -7.35 4.65 4.36
C TYR A 149 -7.90 3.27 4.06
N ALA A 150 -9.23 3.13 4.15
CA ALA A 150 -9.96 1.97 3.69
C ALA A 150 -11.08 2.39 2.74
N TRP A 151 -11.25 1.63 1.65
CA TRP A 151 -12.22 1.92 0.59
C TRP A 151 -12.82 0.64 0.01
N PRO A 152 -13.94 0.75 -0.76
CA PRO A 152 -14.50 -0.41 -1.46
C PRO A 152 -13.50 -1.00 -2.47
N PRO A 153 -13.37 -2.33 -2.57
CA PRO A 153 -12.34 -2.99 -3.38
C PRO A 153 -12.46 -2.72 -4.88
N TRP A 154 -13.64 -2.38 -5.37
CA TRP A 154 -13.88 -2.03 -6.78
C TRP A 154 -13.44 -0.62 -7.17
N ARG A 155 -12.97 0.18 -6.23
CA ARG A 155 -12.55 1.54 -6.53
C ARG A 155 -11.18 1.57 -7.17
N VAL A 156 -11.14 2.02 -8.43
CA VAL A 156 -9.90 2.09 -9.20
C VAL A 156 -8.97 3.14 -8.62
N HIS A 157 -7.73 2.74 -8.39
CA HIS A 157 -6.68 3.59 -7.81
C HIS A 157 -5.32 3.26 -8.42
N GLY A 158 -4.37 4.15 -8.22
CA GLY A 158 -3.01 3.98 -8.72
C GLY A 158 -2.01 4.81 -7.93
N VAL A 159 -0.75 4.71 -8.32
CA VAL A 159 0.36 5.47 -7.73
C VAL A 159 1.19 6.09 -8.84
N ASP A 160 1.36 7.40 -8.81
CA ASP A 160 2.30 8.08 -9.69
C ASP A 160 3.74 7.84 -9.24
N ARG A 161 4.64 8.06 -10.16
CA ARG A 161 6.07 7.98 -9.86
C ARG A 161 6.47 9.00 -8.79
N VAL A 162 7.37 8.58 -7.91
CA VAL A 162 8.06 9.48 -6.97
C VAL A 162 9.15 10.23 -7.77
N GLU A 163 9.04 11.54 -7.87
CA GLU A 163 9.93 12.37 -8.69
C GLU A 163 11.16 12.83 -7.93
N GLU A 164 11.11 12.89 -6.61
CA GLU A 164 12.16 13.45 -5.79
C GLU A 164 13.34 12.49 -5.63
N GLU A 165 14.54 13.00 -5.91
CA GLU A 165 15.78 12.29 -5.60
C GLU A 165 15.92 12.04 -4.09
N ASN A 166 16.46 10.88 -3.73
CA ASN A 166 16.70 10.43 -2.35
C ASN A 166 15.43 10.33 -1.46
N THR A 167 14.26 10.32 -2.05
CA THR A 167 13.02 10.05 -1.32
C THR A 167 12.56 8.63 -1.58
N ASN A 168 12.26 7.92 -0.50
CA ASN A 168 11.73 6.57 -0.55
C ASN A 168 10.33 6.59 0.05
N ARG A 169 9.34 6.12 -0.71
CA ARG A 169 7.96 5.94 -0.25
C ARG A 169 7.71 4.49 0.09
N LEU A 170 7.10 4.25 1.21
CA LEU A 170 6.68 2.92 1.68
C LEU A 170 5.19 2.95 2.03
N ILE A 171 4.42 2.05 1.43
CA ILE A 171 3.01 1.81 1.68
C ILE A 171 2.75 0.32 1.88
#